data_c5ca16af4e892e973608cf0294066ad8
#
_entry.id   c5ca16af4e892e973608cf0294066ad8
#
_cell.length_a   1.000
_cell.length_b   1.000
_cell.length_c   1.000
_cell.angle_alpha   90.00
_cell.angle_beta   90.00
_cell.angle_gamma   90.00
#
_symmetry.space_group_name_H-M   'P 1'
#
loop_
_entity.id
_entity.type
_entity.pdbx_description
1 polymer ?
#
loop_
_entity_poly.entity_id
_entity_poly.type
_entity_poly.pdbx_seq_one_letter_code
_entity_poly.pdbx_strand_id
1 'polypeptide(L)'
;ATVFGLFLLGGVRSLFFAIVGKARFRRKVLVLGAGFRARQILEDLKTPFNRKGFTLLGFVALPDEPVEISQENLLNVPGTIHDYILNHPVNEIVVAVDDRRKGLPLEDLLECKMEGVKIVDGVTFYERESRKVALEMVTRGWLVFSDGFTVSSVFGIGKRSLDLIAASLLLV
;
A
#
# COMPACT_ATOMS: atom_id res chain seq x y z
N ALA A 1 -35.11 29.02 -4.94
CA ALA A 1 -34.09 28.40 -5.82
C ALA A 1 -32.96 27.73 -5.03
N THR A 2 -32.40 28.35 -3.99
CA THR A 2 -31.27 27.87 -3.19
C THR A 2 -31.58 26.57 -2.39
N VAL A 3 -32.74 26.47 -1.79
CA VAL A 3 -33.16 25.30 -1.00
C VAL A 3 -33.31 24.06 -1.88
N PHE A 4 -33.85 24.20 -3.07
CA PHE A 4 -33.99 23.12 -4.05
C PHE A 4 -32.61 22.62 -4.54
N GLY A 5 -31.65 23.53 -4.75
CA GLY A 5 -30.27 23.18 -5.11
C GLY A 5 -29.55 22.37 -4.02
N LEU A 6 -29.76 22.71 -2.74
CA LEU A 6 -29.20 21.97 -1.60
C LEU A 6 -29.79 20.57 -1.48
N PHE A 7 -31.09 20.41 -1.69
CA PHE A 7 -31.74 19.08 -1.71
C PHE A 7 -31.26 18.22 -2.89
N LEU A 8 -31.08 18.79 -4.06
CA LEU A 8 -30.55 18.08 -5.24
C LEU A 8 -29.12 17.63 -5.00
N LEU A 9 -28.26 18.51 -4.49
CA LEU A 9 -26.87 18.20 -4.14
C LEU A 9 -26.78 17.12 -3.05
N GLY A 10 -27.60 17.19 -2.02
CA GLY A 10 -27.69 16.16 -0.97
C GLY A 10 -28.16 14.82 -1.49
N GLY A 11 -29.17 14.83 -2.37
CA GLY A 11 -29.72 13.63 -3.01
C GLY A 11 -28.68 12.95 -3.95
N VAL A 12 -28.02 13.72 -4.82
CA VAL A 12 -26.97 13.21 -5.70
C VAL A 12 -25.79 12.66 -4.89
N ARG A 13 -25.38 13.36 -3.83
CA ARG A 13 -24.31 12.92 -2.94
C ARG A 13 -24.67 11.63 -2.20
N SER A 14 -25.89 11.53 -1.69
CA SER A 14 -26.38 10.32 -1.01
C SER A 14 -26.49 9.13 -1.96
N LEU A 15 -27.01 9.36 -3.18
CA LEU A 15 -27.11 8.37 -4.23
C LEU A 15 -25.72 7.90 -4.68
N PHE A 16 -24.78 8.82 -4.84
CA PHE A 16 -23.39 8.50 -5.16
C PHE A 16 -22.76 7.60 -4.08
N PHE A 17 -22.92 7.92 -2.79
CA PHE A 17 -22.42 7.09 -1.70
C PHE A 17 -23.15 5.73 -1.59
N ALA A 18 -24.41 5.65 -1.97
CA ALA A 18 -25.15 4.39 -1.99
C ALA A 18 -24.72 3.48 -3.15
N ILE A 19 -24.53 4.03 -4.35
CA ILE A 19 -24.15 3.27 -5.55
C ILE A 19 -22.66 2.89 -5.52
N VAL A 20 -21.81 3.82 -5.07
CA VAL A 20 -20.36 3.69 -4.94
C VAL A 20 -19.99 3.07 -3.59
N GLY A 21 -20.79 2.12 -3.11
CA GLY A 21 -20.61 1.51 -1.79
C GLY A 21 -19.17 1.12 -1.48
N LYS A 22 -18.72 1.42 -0.27
CA LYS A 22 -17.34 1.30 0.24
C LYS A 22 -16.63 -0.03 -0.04
N ALA A 23 -17.37 -1.11 -0.28
CA ALA A 23 -16.81 -2.44 -0.54
C ALA A 23 -16.26 -2.62 -1.97
N ARG A 24 -16.80 -1.88 -2.96
CA ARG A 24 -16.44 -2.06 -4.38
C ARG A 24 -15.10 -1.41 -4.75
N PHE A 25 -14.60 -0.49 -3.90
CA PHE A 25 -13.34 0.23 -4.11
C PHE A 25 -12.20 -0.23 -3.19
N ARG A 26 -12.37 -1.34 -2.46
CA ARG A 26 -11.26 -1.85 -1.66
C ARG A 26 -10.22 -2.48 -2.58
N ARG A 27 -8.98 -1.99 -2.47
CA ARG A 27 -7.84 -2.58 -3.15
C ARG A 27 -7.68 -4.03 -2.71
N LYS A 28 -7.57 -4.96 -3.64
CA LYS A 28 -7.27 -6.36 -3.37
C LYS A 28 -5.76 -6.53 -3.32
N VAL A 29 -5.27 -6.96 -2.18
CA VAL A 29 -3.85 -7.07 -1.87
C VAL A 29 -3.47 -8.53 -1.71
N LEU A 30 -2.46 -8.94 -2.44
CA LEU A 30 -1.78 -10.23 -2.31
C LEU A 30 -0.42 -9.98 -1.65
N VAL A 31 -0.05 -10.77 -0.63
CA VAL A 31 1.26 -10.64 0.02
C VAL A 31 2.15 -11.80 -0.42
N LEU A 32 3.29 -11.48 -0.98
CA LEU A 32 4.32 -12.43 -1.36
C LEU A 32 5.35 -12.54 -0.24
N GLY A 33 5.47 -13.72 0.33
CA GLY A 33 6.24 -14.04 1.52
C GLY A 33 5.35 -14.55 2.65
N ALA A 34 5.88 -15.46 3.46
CA ALA A 34 5.21 -16.07 4.61
C ALA A 34 6.08 -16.09 5.87
N GLY A 35 7.24 -15.43 5.86
CA GLY A 35 8.19 -15.36 6.96
C GLY A 35 7.86 -14.30 8.00
N PHE A 36 8.89 -13.85 8.71
CA PHE A 36 8.80 -12.89 9.81
C PHE A 36 8.12 -11.57 9.41
N ARG A 37 8.50 -10.98 8.27
CA ARG A 37 7.91 -9.72 7.80
C ARG A 37 6.43 -9.86 7.46
N ALA A 38 6.07 -10.96 6.83
CA ALA A 38 4.67 -11.27 6.52
C ALA A 38 3.85 -11.42 7.79
N ARG A 39 4.40 -12.08 8.82
CA ARG A 39 3.77 -12.22 10.15
C ARG A 39 3.54 -10.87 10.82
N GLN A 40 4.52 -9.98 10.81
CA GLN A 40 4.36 -8.63 11.38
C GLN A 40 3.23 -7.84 10.69
N ILE A 41 3.16 -7.92 9.36
CA ILE A 41 2.05 -7.32 8.60
C ILE A 41 0.71 -7.92 9.03
N LEU A 42 0.62 -9.25 9.17
CA LEU A 42 -0.62 -9.92 9.58
C LEU A 42 -1.05 -9.53 10.99
N GLU A 43 -0.12 -9.45 11.94
CA GLU A 43 -0.42 -9.09 13.33
C GLU A 43 -0.99 -7.66 13.42
N ASP A 44 -0.43 -6.73 12.70
CA ASP A 44 -0.91 -5.34 12.67
C ASP A 44 -2.27 -5.21 11.96
N LEU A 45 -2.53 -6.07 10.96
CA LEU A 45 -3.81 -6.14 10.27
C LEU A 45 -4.95 -6.75 11.10
N LYS A 46 -4.68 -7.37 12.23
CA LYS A 46 -5.70 -7.83 13.19
C LYS A 46 -6.48 -6.65 13.78
N THR A 47 -5.88 -5.45 13.79
CA THR A 47 -6.55 -4.24 14.26
C THR A 47 -7.56 -3.75 13.19
N PRO A 48 -8.87 -3.60 13.54
CA PRO A 48 -9.91 -3.22 12.56
C PRO A 48 -9.67 -1.88 11.87
N PHE A 49 -8.88 -1.01 12.50
CA PHE A 49 -8.53 0.31 11.97
C PHE A 49 -7.65 0.21 10.73
N ASN A 50 -6.73 -0.75 10.68
CA ASN A 50 -5.74 -0.89 9.61
C ASN A 50 -6.30 -1.59 8.35
N ARG A 51 -7.51 -2.14 8.41
CA ARG A 51 -8.17 -2.85 7.27
C ARG A 51 -9.13 -1.98 6.44
N LYS A 52 -9.24 -0.68 6.72
CA LYS A 52 -10.30 0.15 6.14
C LYS A 52 -10.18 0.40 4.63
N GLY A 53 -8.99 0.26 4.04
CA GLY A 53 -8.74 0.66 2.65
C GLY A 53 -8.55 -0.48 1.64
N PHE A 54 -8.40 -1.72 2.10
CA PHE A 54 -8.08 -2.85 1.24
C PHE A 54 -8.70 -4.17 1.72
N THR A 55 -8.66 -5.19 0.86
CA THR A 55 -9.02 -6.58 1.18
C THR A 55 -7.79 -7.43 0.98
N LEU A 56 -7.33 -8.08 2.04
CA LEU A 56 -6.24 -9.05 1.96
C LEU A 56 -6.77 -10.33 1.32
N LEU A 57 -6.13 -10.81 0.24
CA LEU A 57 -6.46 -12.06 -0.43
C LEU A 57 -5.78 -13.24 0.28
N GLY A 58 -4.53 -13.07 0.67
CA GLY A 58 -3.75 -14.08 1.38
C GLY A 58 -2.26 -13.86 1.25
N PHE A 59 -1.49 -14.79 1.82
CA PHE A 59 -0.04 -14.81 1.78
C PHE A 59 0.43 -15.97 0.91
N VAL A 60 1.38 -15.72 0.02
CA VAL A 60 1.98 -16.73 -0.85
C VAL A 60 3.38 -17.06 -0.32
N ALA A 61 3.56 -18.29 0.15
CA ALA A 61 4.86 -18.75 0.62
C ALA A 61 5.83 -18.98 -0.55
N LEU A 62 7.10 -18.61 -0.36
CA LEU A 62 8.17 -18.95 -1.29
C LEU A 62 8.86 -20.25 -0.85
N PRO A 63 9.44 -21.00 -1.82
CA PRO A 63 10.00 -22.33 -1.54
C PRO A 63 11.08 -22.38 -0.44
N ASP A 64 11.91 -21.35 -0.36
CA ASP A 64 13.09 -21.30 0.54
C ASP A 64 12.88 -20.40 1.77
N GLU A 65 11.64 -20.03 2.08
CA GLU A 65 11.32 -19.14 3.18
C GLU A 65 10.66 -19.92 4.34
N PRO A 66 11.05 -19.66 5.60
CA PRO A 66 10.33 -20.22 6.74
C PRO A 66 8.90 -19.70 6.77
N VAL A 67 7.93 -20.60 6.97
CA VAL A 67 6.52 -20.24 7.03
C VAL A 67 6.15 -19.95 8.47
N GLU A 68 5.89 -18.67 8.77
CA GLU A 68 5.45 -18.19 10.09
C GLU A 68 3.97 -17.77 10.10
N ILE A 69 3.30 -17.92 8.97
CA ILE A 69 1.88 -17.61 8.79
C ILE A 69 1.02 -18.85 9.01
N SER A 70 -0.12 -18.70 9.69
CA SER A 70 -1.11 -19.76 9.86
C SER A 70 -1.66 -20.21 8.50
N GLN A 71 -1.90 -21.51 8.36
CA GLN A 71 -2.39 -22.10 7.10
C GLN A 71 -3.69 -21.47 6.57
N GLU A 72 -4.53 -20.96 7.47
CA GLU A 72 -5.78 -20.26 7.12
C GLU A 72 -5.55 -18.99 6.29
N ASN A 73 -4.39 -18.37 6.44
CA ASN A 73 -4.03 -17.13 5.73
C ASN A 73 -3.12 -17.40 4.52
N LEU A 74 -2.62 -18.64 4.39
CA LEU A 74 -1.82 -19.03 3.24
C LEU A 74 -2.71 -19.25 2.02
N LEU A 75 -2.30 -18.67 0.91
CA LEU A 75 -2.92 -18.86 -0.38
C LEU A 75 -2.05 -19.81 -1.21
N ASN A 76 -2.63 -20.92 -1.60
CA ASN A 76 -1.98 -21.80 -2.56
C ASN A 76 -2.23 -21.26 -3.98
N VAL A 77 -1.18 -20.80 -4.62
CA VAL A 77 -1.20 -20.31 -6.01
C VAL A 77 -0.68 -21.43 -6.90
N PRO A 78 -1.55 -22.12 -7.63
CA PRO A 78 -1.12 -23.14 -8.59
C PRO A 78 -0.49 -22.44 -9.82
N GLY A 79 0.78 -22.74 -10.10
CA GLY A 79 1.49 -22.13 -11.21
C GLY A 79 2.19 -20.82 -10.84
N THR A 80 2.20 -19.87 -11.74
CA THR A 80 2.86 -18.57 -11.57
C THR A 80 1.95 -17.55 -10.89
N ILE A 81 2.54 -16.51 -10.27
CA ILE A 81 1.77 -15.39 -9.72
C ILE A 81 1.07 -14.64 -10.84
N HIS A 82 1.69 -14.55 -12.00
CA HIS A 82 1.11 -13.94 -13.19
C HIS A 82 -0.16 -14.68 -13.63
N ASP A 83 -0.14 -16.02 -13.73
CA ASP A 83 -1.34 -16.80 -14.05
C ASP A 83 -2.47 -16.57 -13.03
N TYR A 84 -2.11 -16.43 -11.78
CA TYR A 84 -3.10 -16.17 -10.72
C TYR A 84 -3.78 -14.81 -10.92
N ILE A 85 -3.04 -13.74 -11.21
CA ILE A 85 -3.63 -12.40 -11.37
C ILE A 85 -4.52 -12.29 -12.61
N LEU A 86 -4.24 -13.03 -13.67
CA LEU A 86 -5.09 -13.05 -14.87
C LEU A 86 -6.49 -13.59 -14.57
N ASN A 87 -6.59 -14.51 -13.60
CA ASN A 87 -7.86 -15.15 -13.23
C ASN A 87 -8.51 -14.52 -11.99
N HIS A 88 -7.76 -13.71 -11.23
CA HIS A 88 -8.24 -13.12 -9.99
C HIS A 88 -7.91 -11.62 -9.96
N PRO A 89 -8.86 -10.76 -9.62
CA PRO A 89 -8.62 -9.32 -9.56
C PRO A 89 -7.70 -8.98 -8.39
N VAL A 90 -6.43 -8.73 -8.67
CA VAL A 90 -5.41 -8.25 -7.74
C VAL A 90 -5.04 -6.82 -8.12
N ASN A 91 -5.07 -5.90 -7.19
CA ASN A 91 -4.69 -4.51 -7.44
C ASN A 91 -3.25 -4.20 -6.99
N GLU A 92 -2.79 -4.92 -5.97
CA GLU A 92 -1.49 -4.66 -5.36
C GLU A 92 -0.85 -5.96 -4.86
N ILE A 93 0.42 -6.16 -5.18
CA ILE A 93 1.27 -7.23 -4.64
C ILE A 93 2.27 -6.59 -3.68
N VAL A 94 2.28 -7.09 -2.44
CA VAL A 94 3.21 -6.65 -1.39
C VAL A 94 4.31 -7.67 -1.25
N VAL A 95 5.55 -7.25 -1.48
CA VAL A 95 6.74 -8.10 -1.34
C VAL A 95 7.23 -8.05 0.10
N ALA A 96 6.82 -9.04 0.92
CA ALA A 96 7.15 -9.15 2.34
C ALA A 96 8.12 -10.30 2.63
N VAL A 97 9.04 -10.57 1.70
CA VAL A 97 10.05 -11.63 1.80
C VAL A 97 11.17 -11.20 2.72
N ASP A 98 11.63 -12.09 3.60
CA ASP A 98 12.71 -11.80 4.57
C ASP A 98 14.06 -11.65 3.87
N ASP A 99 14.40 -12.53 2.92
CA ASP A 99 15.58 -12.43 2.09
C ASP A 99 15.25 -12.41 0.60
N ARG A 100 15.34 -11.23 -0.02
CA ARG A 100 15.05 -11.03 -1.45
C ARG A 100 16.03 -11.75 -2.41
N ARG A 101 17.14 -12.24 -1.89
CA ARG A 101 18.13 -12.96 -2.71
C ARG A 101 17.74 -14.41 -2.94
N LYS A 102 16.79 -14.91 -2.15
CA LYS A 102 16.31 -16.29 -2.19
C LYS A 102 14.96 -16.36 -2.86
N GLY A 103 14.94 -16.83 -4.09
CA GLY A 103 13.71 -17.28 -4.75
C GLY A 103 12.64 -16.23 -5.06
N LEU A 104 12.96 -14.92 -5.07
CA LEU A 104 12.00 -13.90 -5.48
C LEU A 104 11.74 -14.02 -7.00
N PRO A 105 10.50 -14.30 -7.45
CA PRO A 105 10.15 -14.46 -8.86
C PRO A 105 10.07 -13.09 -9.56
N LEU A 106 11.23 -12.51 -9.88
CA LEU A 106 11.31 -11.17 -10.45
C LEU A 106 10.65 -11.05 -11.81
N GLU A 107 10.75 -12.09 -12.65
CA GLU A 107 10.14 -12.12 -13.99
C GLU A 107 8.61 -12.08 -13.86
N ASP A 108 8.05 -12.96 -13.05
CA ASP A 108 6.61 -12.98 -12.73
C ASP A 108 6.10 -11.63 -12.21
N LEU A 109 6.85 -11.01 -11.28
CA LEU A 109 6.50 -9.71 -10.73
C LEU A 109 6.55 -8.60 -11.78
N LEU A 110 7.50 -8.69 -12.73
CA LEU A 110 7.58 -7.74 -13.82
C LEU A 110 6.37 -7.87 -14.76
N GLU A 111 5.98 -9.09 -15.11
CA GLU A 111 4.78 -9.36 -15.91
C GLU A 111 3.52 -8.84 -15.20
N CYS A 112 3.36 -9.13 -13.89
CA CYS A 112 2.27 -8.57 -13.09
C CYS A 112 2.23 -7.04 -13.13
N LYS A 113 3.39 -6.40 -13.09
CA LYS A 113 3.49 -4.93 -13.15
C LYS A 113 3.09 -4.40 -14.54
N MET A 114 3.41 -5.10 -15.60
CA MET A 114 3.01 -4.72 -16.97
C MET A 114 1.49 -4.83 -17.16
N GLU A 115 0.82 -5.76 -16.47
CA GLU A 115 -0.64 -5.87 -16.39
C GLU A 115 -1.29 -4.78 -15.52
N GLY A 116 -0.50 -3.86 -14.95
CA GLY A 116 -1.00 -2.74 -14.16
C GLY A 116 -1.16 -3.03 -12.67
N VAL A 117 -0.71 -4.19 -12.18
CA VAL A 117 -0.69 -4.49 -10.75
C VAL A 117 0.42 -3.69 -10.06
N LYS A 118 0.09 -3.03 -8.97
CA LYS A 118 1.07 -2.26 -8.20
C LYS A 118 1.93 -3.19 -7.35
N ILE A 119 3.25 -3.12 -7.53
CA ILE A 119 4.22 -3.86 -6.70
C ILE A 119 4.77 -2.91 -5.63
N VAL A 120 4.67 -3.32 -4.37
CA VAL A 120 5.08 -2.49 -3.22
C VAL A 120 5.93 -3.32 -2.25
N ASP A 121 6.93 -2.69 -1.67
CA ASP A 121 7.70 -3.30 -0.58
C ASP A 121 6.89 -3.46 0.70
N GLY A 122 7.12 -4.55 1.44
CA GLY A 122 6.43 -4.85 2.69
C GLY A 122 6.55 -3.75 3.73
N VAL A 123 7.73 -3.11 3.86
CA VAL A 123 7.94 -1.98 4.79
C VAL A 123 7.08 -0.79 4.38
N THR A 124 7.12 -0.40 3.11
CA THR A 124 6.32 0.71 2.58
C THR A 124 4.82 0.47 2.74
N PHE A 125 4.38 -0.77 2.50
CA PHE A 125 2.98 -1.17 2.73
C PHE A 125 2.61 -1.04 4.20
N TYR A 126 3.44 -1.60 5.10
CA TYR A 126 3.22 -1.57 6.53
C TYR A 126 3.09 -0.12 7.04
N GLU A 127 4.05 0.75 6.71
CA GLU A 127 4.05 2.15 7.13
C GLU A 127 2.82 2.92 6.62
N ARG A 128 2.43 2.68 5.38
CA ARG A 128 1.27 3.32 4.77
C ARG A 128 -0.04 2.92 5.44
N GLU A 129 -0.22 1.64 5.73
CA GLU A 129 -1.50 1.13 6.29
C GLU A 129 -1.55 1.28 7.81
N SER A 130 -0.45 1.03 8.52
CA SER A 130 -0.39 1.13 9.99
C SER A 130 -0.19 2.55 10.49
N ARG A 131 0.36 3.44 9.65
CA ARG A 131 0.82 4.80 10.00
C ARG A 131 1.89 4.78 11.10
N LYS A 132 2.64 3.71 11.20
CA LYS A 132 3.75 3.51 12.13
C LYS A 132 5.02 3.29 11.32
N VAL A 133 6.16 3.69 11.86
CA VAL A 133 7.47 3.38 11.27
C VAL A 133 7.86 1.96 11.67
N ALA A 134 8.20 1.14 10.68
CA ALA A 134 8.56 -0.26 10.86
C ALA A 134 10.01 -0.43 11.30
N LEU A 135 10.39 0.04 12.49
CA LEU A 135 11.78 0.00 12.97
C LEU A 135 12.38 -1.41 12.97
N GLU A 136 11.59 -2.43 13.24
CA GLU A 136 12.01 -3.83 13.28
C GLU A 136 12.21 -4.44 11.88
N MET A 137 11.56 -3.87 10.86
CA MET A 137 11.69 -4.31 9.46
C MET A 137 12.81 -3.57 8.70
N VAL A 138 13.37 -2.52 9.29
CA VAL A 138 14.41 -1.68 8.66
C VAL A 138 15.72 -2.44 8.59
N THR A 139 16.10 -2.86 7.40
CA THR A 139 17.46 -3.34 7.12
C THR A 139 18.35 -2.19 6.71
N ARG A 140 19.68 -2.31 6.92
CA ARG A 140 20.66 -1.26 6.55
C ARG A 140 20.55 -0.81 5.10
N GLY A 141 20.15 -1.72 4.18
CA GLY A 141 19.90 -1.41 2.78
C GLY A 141 18.66 -0.52 2.53
N TRP A 142 17.66 -0.56 3.39
CA TRP A 142 16.45 0.27 3.24
C TRP A 142 16.76 1.76 3.37
N LEU A 143 17.64 2.14 4.30
CA LEU A 143 18.06 3.54 4.50
C LEU A 143 18.68 4.17 3.25
N VAL A 144 19.37 3.37 2.43
CA VAL A 144 20.02 3.84 1.19
C VAL A 144 19.00 4.06 0.07
N PHE A 145 17.91 3.31 0.07
CA PHE A 145 16.89 3.34 -0.99
C PHE A 145 15.59 4.06 -0.57
N SER A 146 15.53 4.60 0.65
CA SER A 146 14.35 5.36 1.07
C SER A 146 14.38 6.77 0.47
N ASP A 147 13.32 7.14 -0.26
CA ASP A 147 13.17 8.47 -0.89
C ASP A 147 13.03 9.62 0.13
N GLY A 148 13.04 9.32 1.44
CA GLY A 148 12.81 10.27 2.52
C GLY A 148 13.92 11.30 2.74
N PHE A 149 15.10 11.15 2.09
CA PHE A 149 16.24 12.05 2.22
C PHE A 149 16.43 13.00 1.02
N THR A 150 15.57 12.96 0.04
CA THR A 150 15.58 13.95 -1.04
C THR A 150 14.95 15.25 -0.55
N VAL A 151 15.78 16.16 -0.05
CA VAL A 151 15.36 17.53 0.22
C VAL A 151 15.07 18.18 -1.14
N SER A 152 13.81 18.27 -1.52
CA SER A 152 13.41 18.97 -2.74
C SER A 152 13.76 20.45 -2.57
N SER A 153 14.81 20.89 -3.26
CA SER A 153 15.25 22.29 -3.29
C SER A 153 14.13 23.27 -3.69
N VAL A 154 13.15 22.79 -4.46
CA VAL A 154 11.99 23.57 -4.90
C VAL A 154 11.09 23.97 -3.71
N PHE A 155 10.91 23.10 -2.70
CA PHE A 155 10.16 23.43 -1.49
C PHE A 155 10.87 24.52 -0.65
N GLY A 156 12.20 24.53 -0.63
CA GLY A 156 12.97 25.54 0.10
C GLY A 156 12.82 26.95 -0.48
N ILE A 157 12.79 27.06 -1.80
CA ILE A 157 12.62 28.32 -2.52
C ILE A 157 11.19 28.85 -2.35
N GLY A 158 10.19 28.01 -2.48
CA GLY A 158 8.78 28.39 -2.29
C GLY A 158 8.48 28.87 -0.88
N LYS A 159 9.05 28.22 0.15
CA LYS A 159 8.89 28.65 1.54
C LYS A 159 9.55 30.00 1.79
N ARG A 160 10.78 30.23 1.32
CA ARG A 160 11.49 31.52 1.47
C ARG A 160 10.77 32.66 0.77
N SER A 161 10.20 32.43 -0.40
CA SER A 161 9.42 33.44 -1.13
C SER A 161 8.16 33.83 -0.33
N LEU A 162 7.46 32.86 0.23
CA LEU A 162 6.28 33.11 1.07
C LEU A 162 6.63 33.85 2.36
N ASP A 163 7.73 33.51 3.01
CA ASP A 163 8.22 34.17 4.23
C ASP A 163 8.60 35.63 3.95
N LEU A 164 9.23 35.92 2.80
CA LEU A 164 9.58 37.28 2.40
C LEU A 164 8.34 38.14 2.07
N ILE A 165 7.34 37.56 1.40
CA ILE A 165 6.08 38.27 1.12
C ILE A 165 5.32 38.56 2.41
N ALA A 166 5.22 37.57 3.31
CA ALA A 166 4.57 37.75 4.60
C ALA A 166 5.28 38.80 5.47
N ALA A 167 6.62 38.76 5.51
CA ALA A 167 7.40 39.74 6.27
C ALA A 167 7.25 41.17 5.70
N SER A 168 7.24 41.33 4.39
CA SER A 168 7.05 42.65 3.77
C SER A 168 5.65 43.22 3.98
N LEU A 169 4.61 42.36 4.01
CA LEU A 169 3.24 42.76 4.32
C LEU A 169 3.01 43.16 5.79
N LEU A 170 3.80 42.60 6.72
CA LEU A 170 3.72 42.90 8.16
C LEU A 170 4.55 44.12 8.54
N LEU A 171 5.47 44.59 7.69
CA LEU A 171 6.33 45.74 7.92
C LEU A 171 5.75 47.08 7.40
N VAL A 172 4.63 47.02 6.65
CA VAL A 172 3.85 48.18 6.16
C VAL A 172 2.65 48.39 7.07
#